data_689f79094a658e7a7db7bb0b068507ca
#
_entry.id   689f79094a658e7a7db7bb0b068507ca
#
_cell.length_a   1.000
_cell.length_b   1.000
_cell.length_c   1.000
_cell.angle_alpha   90.00
_cell.angle_beta   90.00
_cell.angle_gamma   90.00
#
_symmetry.space_group_name_H-M   'P 1'
#
loop_
_entity.id
_entity.type
_entity.pdbx_description
1 polymer ?
#
loop_
_entity_poly.entity_id
_entity_poly.type
_entity_poly.pdbx_seq_one_letter_code
_entity_poly.pdbx_strand_id
1 'polypeptide(L)'
;MFSQLKEDIALIKERDPAARSSFEILLTYSGLHAIHSYRHAHWFYCHKMFTIARIISQLAKFRTGIEIHPGATIGKGLFIDHGMGVVIGETAVIGDNCLLYQGVTLGGTGKDKGKRHPTLGSNVLVGSGAKVLGPFRVGNNVKIAANAVVLNEIPDDCTAVGVPARIVRRKGEKIHNCPQDLDQIHMPDPVSLELCRMQVEIERLEKRLASIENASNATKNK
;
A
#
# COMPACT_ATOMS: atom_id res chain seq x y z
N MET A 1 -8.53 -14.19 -22.16
CA MET A 1 -9.16 -14.57 -20.89
C MET A 1 -8.58 -15.86 -20.31
N PHE A 2 -8.62 -17.02 -20.99
CA PHE A 2 -7.99 -18.24 -20.51
C PHE A 2 -6.46 -18.16 -20.34
N SER A 3 -5.77 -17.40 -21.19
CA SER A 3 -4.32 -17.14 -21.07
C SER A 3 -4.02 -16.38 -19.79
N GLN A 4 -4.76 -15.31 -19.49
CA GLN A 4 -4.58 -14.53 -18.28
C GLN A 4 -4.85 -15.33 -17.00
N LEU A 5 -5.84 -16.22 -17.01
CA LEU A 5 -6.11 -17.10 -15.86
C LEU A 5 -4.92 -18.04 -15.57
N LYS A 6 -4.29 -18.58 -16.62
CA LYS A 6 -3.10 -19.41 -16.46
C LYS A 6 -1.91 -18.61 -15.91
N GLU A 7 -1.73 -17.37 -16.38
CA GLU A 7 -0.70 -16.45 -15.91
C GLU A 7 -0.92 -16.11 -14.43
N ASP A 8 -2.17 -15.80 -14.02
CA ASP A 8 -2.51 -15.52 -12.63
C ASP A 8 -2.24 -16.73 -11.72
N ILE A 9 -2.61 -17.95 -12.15
CA ILE A 9 -2.34 -19.17 -11.38
C ILE A 9 -0.84 -19.42 -11.24
N ALA A 10 -0.07 -19.21 -12.31
CA ALA A 10 1.39 -19.37 -12.27
C ALA A 10 2.02 -18.38 -11.30
N LEU A 11 1.58 -17.11 -11.33
CA LEU A 11 2.04 -16.07 -10.42
C LEU A 11 1.75 -16.41 -8.95
N ILE A 12 0.55 -16.91 -8.65
CA ILE A 12 0.17 -17.33 -7.30
C ILE A 12 1.07 -18.45 -6.81
N LYS A 13 1.33 -19.46 -7.66
CA LYS A 13 2.24 -20.56 -7.34
C LYS A 13 3.67 -20.12 -7.05
N GLU A 14 4.13 -19.09 -7.72
CA GLU A 14 5.46 -18.52 -7.52
C GLU A 14 5.56 -17.75 -6.21
N ARG A 15 4.50 -17.00 -5.86
CA ARG A 15 4.53 -16.06 -4.74
C ARG A 15 4.02 -16.61 -3.41
N ASP A 16 3.13 -17.61 -3.44
CA ASP A 16 2.56 -18.20 -2.25
C ASP A 16 3.15 -19.60 -2.00
N PRO A 17 4.02 -19.73 -0.97
CA PRO A 17 4.59 -21.03 -0.58
C PRO A 17 3.54 -22.09 -0.19
N ALA A 18 2.32 -21.67 0.21
CA ALA A 18 1.23 -22.57 0.58
C ALA A 18 0.49 -23.15 -0.63
N ALA A 19 0.67 -22.59 -1.83
CA ALA A 19 0.00 -23.01 -3.05
C ALA A 19 0.55 -24.35 -3.59
N ARG A 20 -0.18 -25.45 -3.39
CA ARG A 20 0.27 -26.81 -3.74
C ARG A 20 -0.01 -27.18 -5.18
N SER A 21 -1.18 -26.83 -5.71
CA SER A 21 -1.59 -27.22 -7.06
C SER A 21 -2.43 -26.14 -7.76
N SER A 22 -2.41 -26.14 -9.10
CA SER A 22 -3.24 -25.21 -9.89
C SER A 22 -4.73 -25.44 -9.66
N PHE A 23 -5.13 -26.68 -9.37
CA PHE A 23 -6.52 -27.03 -9.08
C PHE A 23 -6.97 -26.45 -7.73
N GLU A 24 -6.16 -26.56 -6.70
CA GLU A 24 -6.38 -25.94 -5.39
C GLU A 24 -6.55 -24.42 -5.52
N ILE A 25 -5.62 -23.75 -6.21
CA ILE A 25 -5.68 -22.31 -6.46
C ILE A 25 -6.98 -21.93 -7.16
N LEU A 26 -7.36 -22.67 -8.21
CA LEU A 26 -8.60 -22.41 -8.95
C LEU A 26 -9.85 -22.52 -8.10
N LEU A 27 -9.87 -23.42 -7.12
CA LEU A 27 -11.04 -23.65 -6.27
C LEU A 27 -11.10 -22.76 -5.04
N THR A 28 -9.97 -22.43 -4.43
CA THR A 28 -9.93 -21.89 -3.06
C THR A 28 -9.45 -20.45 -2.95
N TYR A 29 -8.76 -19.90 -3.96
CA TYR A 29 -8.18 -18.57 -3.87
C TYR A 29 -9.19 -17.47 -4.18
N SER A 30 -9.70 -16.84 -3.14
CA SER A 30 -10.70 -15.76 -3.25
C SER A 30 -10.19 -14.57 -4.08
N GLY A 31 -8.91 -14.20 -3.98
CA GLY A 31 -8.27 -13.15 -4.77
C GLY A 31 -8.33 -13.43 -6.26
N LEU A 32 -8.06 -14.68 -6.69
CA LEU A 32 -8.17 -15.09 -8.09
C LEU A 32 -9.61 -14.95 -8.60
N HIS A 33 -10.59 -15.42 -7.81
CA HIS A 33 -12.01 -15.33 -8.17
C HIS A 33 -12.48 -13.88 -8.28
N ALA A 34 -12.02 -13.00 -7.37
CA ALA A 34 -12.36 -11.58 -7.39
C ALA A 34 -11.81 -10.88 -8.63
N ILE A 35 -10.52 -11.12 -8.99
CA ILE A 35 -9.88 -10.54 -10.17
C ILE A 35 -10.57 -11.05 -11.45
N HIS A 36 -10.88 -12.34 -11.51
CA HIS A 36 -11.58 -12.90 -12.67
C HIS A 36 -12.95 -12.29 -12.84
N SER A 37 -13.75 -12.19 -11.77
CA SER A 37 -15.07 -11.55 -11.77
C SER A 37 -14.98 -10.06 -12.13
N TYR A 38 -13.96 -9.35 -11.62
CA TYR A 38 -13.70 -7.96 -11.97
C TYR A 38 -13.48 -7.77 -13.46
N ARG A 39 -12.69 -8.62 -14.12
CA ARG A 39 -12.43 -8.51 -15.57
C ARG A 39 -13.73 -8.59 -16.38
N HIS A 40 -14.67 -9.46 -16.00
CA HIS A 40 -16.00 -9.51 -16.61
C HIS A 40 -16.79 -8.23 -16.32
N ALA A 41 -16.85 -7.80 -15.06
CA ALA A 41 -17.56 -6.60 -14.67
C ALA A 41 -17.00 -5.34 -15.37
N HIS A 42 -15.66 -5.24 -15.49
CA HIS A 42 -14.97 -4.15 -16.17
C HIS A 42 -15.31 -4.12 -17.67
N TRP A 43 -15.39 -5.27 -18.33
CA TRP A 43 -15.82 -5.35 -19.73
C TRP A 43 -17.21 -4.75 -19.90
N PHE A 44 -18.20 -5.13 -19.08
CA PHE A 44 -19.55 -4.54 -19.11
C PHE A 44 -19.52 -3.03 -18.81
N TYR A 45 -18.69 -2.61 -17.87
CA TYR A 45 -18.53 -1.20 -17.52
C TYR A 45 -18.02 -0.37 -18.70
N CYS A 46 -17.00 -0.85 -19.41
CA CYS A 46 -16.46 -0.21 -20.62
C CYS A 46 -17.51 -0.12 -21.76
N HIS A 47 -18.46 -1.07 -21.81
CA HIS A 47 -19.58 -1.04 -22.75
C HIS A 47 -20.79 -0.26 -22.23
N LYS A 48 -20.62 0.57 -21.19
CA LYS A 48 -21.66 1.43 -20.59
C LYS A 48 -22.83 0.66 -19.96
N MET A 49 -22.71 -0.64 -19.75
CA MET A 49 -23.70 -1.49 -19.06
C MET A 49 -23.46 -1.46 -17.55
N PHE A 50 -23.52 -0.27 -16.95
CA PHE A 50 -23.09 0.00 -15.57
C PHE A 50 -23.82 -0.84 -14.52
N THR A 51 -25.14 -1.04 -14.68
CA THR A 51 -25.95 -1.83 -13.73
C THR A 51 -25.50 -3.30 -13.72
N ILE A 52 -25.28 -3.90 -14.88
CA ILE A 52 -24.82 -5.28 -14.99
C ILE A 52 -23.41 -5.40 -14.39
N ALA A 53 -22.52 -4.48 -14.72
CA ALA A 53 -21.18 -4.42 -14.16
C ALA A 53 -21.21 -4.38 -12.61
N ARG A 54 -22.09 -3.56 -12.04
CA ARG A 54 -22.25 -3.44 -10.57
C ARG A 54 -22.84 -4.69 -9.94
N ILE A 55 -23.81 -5.32 -10.58
CA ILE A 55 -24.37 -6.60 -10.09
C ILE A 55 -23.28 -7.67 -10.01
N ILE A 56 -22.47 -7.84 -11.07
CA ILE A 56 -21.36 -8.80 -11.08
C ILE A 56 -20.37 -8.48 -9.97
N SER A 57 -20.01 -7.20 -9.80
CA SER A 57 -19.09 -6.76 -8.75
C SER A 57 -19.63 -7.06 -7.33
N GLN A 58 -20.92 -6.84 -7.07
CA GLN A 58 -21.53 -7.12 -5.76
C GLN A 58 -21.65 -8.62 -5.48
N LEU A 59 -21.95 -9.42 -6.48
CA LEU A 59 -21.95 -10.88 -6.37
C LEU A 59 -20.54 -11.42 -6.07
N ALA A 60 -19.52 -10.86 -6.73
CA ALA A 60 -18.12 -11.19 -6.46
C ALA A 60 -17.75 -10.84 -5.02
N LYS A 61 -18.09 -9.64 -4.54
CA LYS A 61 -17.89 -9.21 -3.15
C LYS A 61 -18.54 -10.17 -2.16
N PHE A 62 -19.79 -10.54 -2.39
CA PHE A 62 -20.51 -11.47 -1.52
C PHE A 62 -19.83 -12.84 -1.41
N ARG A 63 -19.28 -13.34 -2.53
CA ARG A 63 -18.62 -14.66 -2.58
C ARG A 63 -17.20 -14.66 -2.06
N THR A 64 -16.46 -13.57 -2.23
CA THR A 64 -15.00 -13.49 -1.99
C THR A 64 -14.61 -12.63 -0.80
N GLY A 65 -15.53 -11.77 -0.31
CA GLY A 65 -15.21 -10.74 0.68
C GLY A 65 -14.37 -9.59 0.13
N ILE A 66 -14.16 -9.52 -1.21
CA ILE A 66 -13.31 -8.54 -1.89
C ILE A 66 -14.19 -7.65 -2.77
N GLU A 67 -14.15 -6.34 -2.55
CA GLU A 67 -14.84 -5.38 -3.38
C GLU A 67 -13.88 -4.73 -4.40
N ILE A 68 -14.12 -4.98 -5.69
CA ILE A 68 -13.44 -4.27 -6.77
C ILE A 68 -14.49 -3.55 -7.60
N HIS A 69 -14.40 -2.21 -7.63
CA HIS A 69 -15.32 -1.45 -8.48
C HIS A 69 -15.00 -1.69 -9.97
N PRO A 70 -16.00 -1.94 -10.82
CA PRO A 70 -15.77 -2.28 -12.23
C PRO A 70 -15.13 -1.14 -13.03
N GLY A 71 -15.17 0.11 -12.54
CA GLY A 71 -14.49 1.25 -13.16
C GLY A 71 -12.99 1.36 -12.83
N ALA A 72 -12.48 0.59 -11.89
CA ALA A 72 -11.04 0.57 -11.59
C ALA A 72 -10.22 0.11 -12.81
N THR A 73 -8.98 0.54 -12.91
CA THR A 73 -8.03 0.09 -13.95
C THR A 73 -6.94 -0.74 -13.29
N ILE A 74 -6.83 -2.00 -13.68
CA ILE A 74 -5.88 -2.94 -13.06
C ILE A 74 -4.98 -3.54 -14.13
N GLY A 75 -3.67 -3.41 -13.92
CA GLY A 75 -2.62 -3.98 -14.76
C GLY A 75 -2.50 -5.50 -14.63
N LYS A 76 -1.43 -6.06 -15.15
CA LYS A 76 -1.17 -7.50 -15.12
C LYS A 76 -0.53 -7.92 -13.79
N GLY A 77 -0.76 -9.17 -13.41
CA GLY A 77 -0.05 -9.76 -12.27
C GLY A 77 -0.45 -9.16 -10.91
N LEU A 78 -1.66 -8.62 -10.76
CA LEU A 78 -2.17 -8.30 -9.44
C LEU A 78 -2.40 -9.59 -8.65
N PHE A 79 -1.79 -9.70 -7.48
CA PHE A 79 -2.05 -10.77 -6.51
C PHE A 79 -2.74 -10.19 -5.28
N ILE A 80 -3.90 -10.73 -4.93
CA ILE A 80 -4.62 -10.41 -3.69
C ILE A 80 -4.53 -11.63 -2.78
N ASP A 81 -3.70 -11.50 -1.76
CA ASP A 81 -3.47 -12.57 -0.79
C ASP A 81 -4.41 -12.44 0.40
N HIS A 82 -5.00 -13.58 0.82
CA HIS A 82 -6.10 -13.69 1.79
C HIS A 82 -7.37 -12.91 1.38
N GLY A 83 -7.28 -11.67 1.05
CA GLY A 83 -8.21 -10.80 0.37
C GLY A 83 -9.42 -10.29 1.15
N MET A 84 -9.84 -10.93 2.24
CA MET A 84 -11.02 -10.51 3.00
C MET A 84 -10.97 -9.03 3.37
N GLY A 85 -12.03 -8.27 3.03
CA GLY A 85 -12.14 -6.84 3.35
C GLY A 85 -11.29 -5.92 2.46
N VAL A 86 -10.70 -6.41 1.38
CA VAL A 86 -10.07 -5.54 0.37
C VAL A 86 -11.14 -4.73 -0.36
N VAL A 87 -10.89 -3.43 -0.52
CA VAL A 87 -11.75 -2.50 -1.25
C VAL A 87 -10.92 -1.71 -2.27
N ILE A 88 -11.26 -1.85 -3.54
CA ILE A 88 -10.66 -1.09 -4.65
C ILE A 88 -11.72 -0.19 -5.27
N GLY A 89 -11.56 1.12 -5.10
CA GLY A 89 -12.53 2.13 -5.52
C GLY A 89 -12.57 2.40 -7.02
N GLU A 90 -13.60 3.09 -7.47
CA GLU A 90 -13.98 3.29 -8.90
C GLU A 90 -12.85 3.84 -9.76
N THR A 91 -12.15 4.87 -9.31
CA THR A 91 -11.11 5.55 -10.09
C THR A 91 -9.70 5.14 -9.67
N ALA A 92 -9.57 4.01 -8.93
CA ALA A 92 -8.27 3.46 -8.59
C ALA A 92 -7.56 2.94 -9.85
N VAL A 93 -6.25 3.17 -9.89
CA VAL A 93 -5.38 2.63 -10.93
C VAL A 93 -4.31 1.79 -10.23
N ILE A 94 -4.09 0.57 -10.69
CA ILE A 94 -3.09 -0.34 -10.16
C ILE A 94 -2.20 -0.78 -11.31
N GLY A 95 -0.90 -0.55 -11.18
CA GLY A 95 0.10 -0.99 -12.14
C GLY A 95 0.33 -2.51 -12.11
N ASP A 96 1.36 -2.95 -12.80
CA ASP A 96 1.66 -4.38 -12.95
C ASP A 96 2.34 -4.96 -11.69
N ASN A 97 2.15 -6.26 -11.48
CA ASN A 97 2.84 -7.06 -10.46
C ASN A 97 2.64 -6.56 -9.00
N CYS A 98 1.51 -5.95 -8.71
CA CYS A 98 1.20 -5.50 -7.37
C CYS A 98 0.72 -6.65 -6.47
N LEU A 99 0.93 -6.49 -5.16
CA LEU A 99 0.48 -7.40 -4.11
C LEU A 99 -0.34 -6.62 -3.08
N LEU A 100 -1.59 -7.05 -2.85
CA LEU A 100 -2.47 -6.49 -1.83
C LEU A 100 -2.82 -7.58 -0.82
N TYR A 101 -2.70 -7.28 0.46
CA TYR A 101 -3.14 -8.15 1.54
C TYR A 101 -4.57 -7.82 1.99
N GLN A 102 -5.13 -8.69 2.86
CA GLN A 102 -6.47 -8.51 3.42
C GLN A 102 -6.66 -7.14 4.09
N GLY A 103 -7.89 -6.63 4.04
CA GLY A 103 -8.28 -5.37 4.68
C GLY A 103 -7.71 -4.11 4.04
N VAL A 104 -6.97 -4.21 2.93
CA VAL A 104 -6.46 -3.05 2.18
C VAL A 104 -7.61 -2.25 1.60
N THR A 105 -7.53 -0.91 1.70
CA THR A 105 -8.48 0.00 1.05
C THR A 105 -7.74 0.97 0.14
N LEU A 106 -8.08 0.94 -1.15
CA LEU A 106 -7.73 1.98 -2.11
C LEU A 106 -8.94 2.90 -2.25
N GLY A 107 -9.05 3.88 -1.34
CA GLY A 107 -10.22 4.71 -1.11
C GLY A 107 -10.09 6.12 -1.67
N GLY A 108 -11.23 6.79 -1.80
CA GLY A 108 -11.31 8.20 -2.17
C GLY A 108 -11.55 9.10 -0.97
N THR A 109 -11.47 10.41 -1.18
CA THR A 109 -11.76 11.44 -0.17
C THR A 109 -13.26 11.64 0.10
N GLY A 110 -14.13 11.00 -0.68
CA GLY A 110 -15.59 11.05 -0.51
C GLY A 110 -16.28 12.33 -1.01
N LYS A 111 -15.53 13.37 -1.41
CA LYS A 111 -16.08 14.67 -1.81
C LYS A 111 -15.99 14.96 -3.31
N ASP A 112 -15.02 14.37 -4.00
CA ASP A 112 -14.70 14.71 -5.37
C ASP A 112 -15.45 13.84 -6.39
N LYS A 113 -15.96 14.49 -7.45
CA LYS A 113 -16.40 13.81 -8.66
C LYS A 113 -15.19 13.64 -9.58
N GLY A 114 -15.00 12.46 -10.15
CA GLY A 114 -13.86 12.16 -11.02
C GLY A 114 -12.75 11.38 -10.32
N LYS A 115 -11.47 11.67 -10.61
CA LYS A 115 -10.33 11.00 -10.01
C LYS A 115 -10.24 11.31 -8.52
N ARG A 116 -10.58 10.32 -7.67
CA ARG A 116 -10.61 10.45 -6.21
C ARG A 116 -9.93 9.29 -5.47
N HIS A 117 -9.53 8.25 -6.19
CA HIS A 117 -8.84 7.08 -5.65
C HIS A 117 -7.39 7.06 -6.10
N PRO A 118 -6.49 6.38 -5.37
CA PRO A 118 -5.07 6.40 -5.64
C PRO A 118 -4.69 5.74 -6.97
N THR A 119 -3.50 6.10 -7.43
CA THR A 119 -2.79 5.42 -8.52
C THR A 119 -1.57 4.73 -7.94
N LEU A 120 -1.53 3.41 -7.97
CA LEU A 120 -0.35 2.62 -7.63
C LEU A 120 0.47 2.37 -8.89
N GLY A 121 1.77 2.56 -8.80
CA GLY A 121 2.73 2.13 -9.81
C GLY A 121 2.87 0.61 -9.88
N SER A 122 3.90 0.12 -10.56
CA SER A 122 4.19 -1.31 -10.68
C SER A 122 5.02 -1.83 -9.50
N ASN A 123 4.92 -3.13 -9.20
CA ASN A 123 5.63 -3.80 -8.13
C ASN A 123 5.36 -3.20 -6.73
N VAL A 124 4.14 -2.69 -6.50
CA VAL A 124 3.74 -2.13 -5.21
C VAL A 124 3.22 -3.24 -4.30
N LEU A 125 3.74 -3.28 -3.07
CA LEU A 125 3.24 -4.13 -1.99
C LEU A 125 2.44 -3.29 -1.01
N VAL A 126 1.19 -3.67 -0.75
CA VAL A 126 0.34 -3.02 0.25
C VAL A 126 0.02 -4.03 1.35
N GLY A 127 0.58 -3.79 2.52
CA GLY A 127 0.46 -4.66 3.69
C GLY A 127 -0.96 -4.73 4.24
N SER A 128 -1.22 -5.76 5.05
CA SER A 128 -2.53 -6.06 5.61
C SER A 128 -3.12 -4.86 6.36
N GLY A 129 -4.41 -4.59 6.12
CA GLY A 129 -5.13 -3.50 6.79
C GLY A 129 -4.75 -2.08 6.35
N ALA A 130 -3.75 -1.89 5.49
CA ALA A 130 -3.34 -0.55 5.06
C ALA A 130 -4.44 0.19 4.29
N LYS A 131 -4.49 1.51 4.45
CA LYS A 131 -5.43 2.41 3.80
C LYS A 131 -4.67 3.43 2.96
N VAL A 132 -4.98 3.51 1.67
CA VAL A 132 -4.44 4.50 0.74
C VAL A 132 -5.61 5.37 0.29
N LEU A 133 -5.66 6.62 0.76
CA LEU A 133 -6.86 7.45 0.69
C LEU A 133 -6.59 8.78 -0.02
N GLY A 134 -7.04 8.91 -1.25
CA GLY A 134 -6.92 10.15 -2.04
C GLY A 134 -6.43 9.92 -3.48
N PRO A 135 -6.51 10.94 -4.34
CA PRO A 135 -6.22 10.82 -5.77
C PRO A 135 -4.72 10.96 -6.11
N PHE A 136 -3.84 10.74 -5.17
CA PHE A 136 -2.40 10.85 -5.36
C PHE A 136 -1.76 9.58 -5.94
N ARG A 137 -0.50 9.71 -6.29
CA ARG A 137 0.32 8.61 -6.83
C ARG A 137 1.18 7.96 -5.74
N VAL A 138 1.21 6.65 -5.75
CA VAL A 138 2.23 5.81 -5.15
C VAL A 138 3.12 5.30 -6.25
N GLY A 139 4.41 5.54 -6.16
CA GLY A 139 5.41 5.21 -7.17
C GLY A 139 5.61 3.70 -7.38
N ASN A 140 6.60 3.35 -8.20
CA ASN A 140 6.97 1.96 -8.46
C ASN A 140 7.82 1.40 -7.31
N ASN A 141 7.82 0.08 -7.13
CA ASN A 141 8.64 -0.65 -6.15
C ASN A 141 8.40 -0.16 -4.70
N VAL A 142 7.22 0.39 -4.41
CA VAL A 142 6.87 0.90 -3.09
C VAL A 142 6.37 -0.23 -2.20
N LYS A 143 6.79 -0.19 -0.93
CA LYS A 143 6.27 -1.07 0.13
C LYS A 143 5.50 -0.23 1.14
N ILE A 144 4.22 -0.53 1.33
CA ILE A 144 3.37 0.07 2.35
C ILE A 144 3.17 -0.95 3.45
N ALA A 145 3.53 -0.58 4.67
CA ALA A 145 3.45 -1.44 5.83
C ALA A 145 2.01 -1.82 6.20
N ALA A 146 1.88 -2.90 6.96
CA ALA A 146 0.59 -3.30 7.53
C ALA A 146 0.01 -2.15 8.39
N ASN A 147 -1.32 -1.96 8.31
CA ASN A 147 -2.08 -0.93 9.02
C ASN A 147 -1.64 0.52 8.78
N ALA A 148 -0.77 0.78 7.80
CA ALA A 148 -0.39 2.14 7.44
C ALA A 148 -1.55 2.92 6.81
N VAL A 149 -1.64 4.22 7.11
CA VAL A 149 -2.64 5.13 6.51
C VAL A 149 -1.91 6.16 5.65
N VAL A 150 -1.93 5.95 4.34
CA VAL A 150 -1.28 6.79 3.35
C VAL A 150 -2.26 7.88 2.91
N LEU A 151 -1.87 9.13 3.11
CA LEU A 151 -2.67 10.32 2.79
C LEU A 151 -1.96 11.25 1.79
N ASN A 152 -0.72 10.96 1.42
CA ASN A 152 0.10 11.76 0.53
C ASN A 152 0.85 10.89 -0.48
N GLU A 153 1.37 11.52 -1.51
CA GLU A 153 2.19 10.89 -2.54
C GLU A 153 3.43 10.18 -1.96
N ILE A 154 3.75 9.02 -2.52
CA ILE A 154 4.96 8.25 -2.18
C ILE A 154 5.80 8.10 -3.45
N PRO A 155 7.05 8.58 -3.48
CA PRO A 155 7.96 8.38 -4.60
C PRO A 155 8.33 6.90 -4.84
N ASP A 156 8.96 6.64 -5.99
CA ASP A 156 9.46 5.31 -6.33
C ASP A 156 10.49 4.80 -5.30
N ASP A 157 10.60 3.47 -5.16
CA ASP A 157 11.60 2.76 -4.36
C ASP A 157 11.55 3.12 -2.86
N CYS A 158 10.36 3.45 -2.34
CA CYS A 158 10.17 3.86 -0.95
C CYS A 158 9.47 2.78 -0.12
N THR A 159 9.74 2.82 1.20
CA THR A 159 8.94 2.10 2.20
C THR A 159 8.23 3.12 3.09
N ALA A 160 6.90 2.99 3.21
CA ALA A 160 6.05 3.85 4.02
C ALA A 160 5.41 3.08 5.18
N VAL A 161 5.40 3.68 6.37
CA VAL A 161 4.99 3.05 7.64
C VAL A 161 4.18 4.04 8.48
N GLY A 162 3.17 3.57 9.20
CA GLY A 162 2.50 4.30 10.29
C GLY A 162 1.20 5.00 9.93
N VAL A 163 0.65 5.72 10.90
CA VAL A 163 -0.63 6.46 10.84
C VAL A 163 -0.43 7.87 11.41
N PRO A 164 -0.35 8.89 10.54
CA PRO A 164 -0.24 8.86 9.07
C PRO A 164 1.08 8.25 8.60
N ALA A 165 1.07 7.63 7.42
CA ALA A 165 2.24 6.97 6.88
C ALA A 165 3.37 7.95 6.55
N ARG A 166 4.60 7.59 6.95
CA ARG A 166 5.83 8.34 6.65
C ARG A 166 6.82 7.43 5.91
N ILE A 167 7.63 8.03 5.05
CA ILE A 167 8.66 7.31 4.31
C ILE A 167 9.83 7.05 5.26
N VAL A 168 10.16 5.77 5.49
CA VAL A 168 11.24 5.34 6.38
C VAL A 168 12.46 4.84 5.61
N ARG A 169 12.30 4.42 4.35
CA ARG A 169 13.40 4.02 3.44
C ARG A 169 13.17 4.58 2.05
N ARG A 170 14.27 4.87 1.35
CA ARG A 170 14.27 5.22 -0.08
C ARG A 170 15.46 4.54 -0.75
N LYS A 171 15.24 3.86 -1.89
CA LYS A 171 16.25 3.07 -2.63
C LYS A 171 17.01 2.05 -1.74
N GLY A 172 16.30 1.45 -0.77
CA GLY A 172 16.92 0.51 0.17
C GLY A 172 17.67 1.15 1.33
N GLU A 173 18.00 2.46 1.27
CA GLU A 173 18.69 3.17 2.34
C GLU A 173 17.70 3.74 3.37
N LYS A 174 18.04 3.66 4.65
CA LYS A 174 17.27 4.27 5.74
C LYS A 174 17.38 5.79 5.64
N ILE A 175 16.25 6.51 5.71
CA ILE A 175 16.25 7.97 5.67
C ILE A 175 16.76 8.58 7.00
N HIS A 176 16.87 7.79 8.08
CA HIS A 176 17.39 8.19 9.39
C HIS A 176 18.30 7.14 10.01
N ASN A 177 19.36 7.63 10.69
CA ASN A 177 20.36 6.86 11.45
C ASN A 177 19.78 6.26 12.76
N CYS A 178 18.62 5.61 12.73
CA CYS A 178 18.22 4.74 13.83
C CYS A 178 18.63 3.30 13.49
N PRO A 179 19.40 2.64 14.33
CA PRO A 179 19.88 1.30 14.07
C PRO A 179 18.76 0.30 14.35
N GLN A 180 18.11 -0.25 13.32
CA GLN A 180 17.48 -1.57 13.42
C GLN A 180 17.05 -2.11 12.05
N ASP A 181 17.35 -3.38 11.80
CA ASP A 181 16.98 -4.11 10.59
C ASP A 181 15.48 -4.33 10.50
N LEU A 182 14.95 -4.17 9.27
CA LEU A 182 13.52 -4.34 8.98
C LEU A 182 13.21 -5.79 8.64
N ASP A 183 12.70 -6.48 9.62
CA ASP A 183 11.81 -7.62 9.48
C ASP A 183 10.36 -7.12 9.53
N GLN A 184 9.37 -7.89 9.01
CA GLN A 184 7.94 -7.50 9.07
C GLN A 184 7.44 -7.31 10.52
N ILE A 185 8.19 -7.85 11.49
CA ILE A 185 7.91 -7.80 12.94
C ILE A 185 8.61 -6.61 13.61
N HIS A 186 9.68 -6.05 13.01
CA HIS A 186 10.51 -4.99 13.60
C HIS A 186 10.43 -3.67 12.84
N MET A 187 9.24 -3.26 12.41
CA MET A 187 9.05 -1.94 11.82
C MET A 187 9.10 -0.87 12.91
N PRO A 188 9.98 0.15 12.79
CA PRO A 188 10.02 1.22 13.78
C PRO A 188 8.69 1.97 13.76
N ASP A 189 8.08 2.07 14.94
CA ASP A 189 6.91 2.90 15.16
C ASP A 189 7.23 4.36 14.78
N PRO A 190 6.38 5.03 13.97
CA PRO A 190 6.59 6.44 13.61
C PRO A 190 6.73 7.38 14.80
N VAL A 191 6.06 7.07 15.92
CA VAL A 191 6.17 7.83 17.18
C VAL A 191 7.57 7.66 17.76
N SER A 192 8.12 6.45 17.75
CA SER A 192 9.49 6.18 18.20
C SER A 192 10.54 6.90 17.32
N LEU A 193 10.31 7.00 16.01
CA LEU A 193 11.17 7.77 15.12
C LEU A 193 11.10 9.27 15.38
N GLU A 194 9.94 9.81 15.68
CA GLU A 194 9.77 11.23 16.02
C GLU A 194 10.39 11.54 17.37
N LEU A 195 10.20 10.68 18.37
CA LEU A 195 10.85 10.81 19.69
C LEU A 195 12.38 10.78 19.54
N CYS A 196 12.93 9.90 18.71
CA CYS A 196 14.37 9.83 18.46
C CYS A 196 14.88 11.12 17.80
N ARG A 197 14.14 11.71 16.86
CA ARG A 197 14.47 13.01 16.27
C ARG A 197 14.47 14.15 17.30
N MET A 198 13.43 14.19 18.12
CA MET A 198 13.32 15.19 19.19
C MET A 198 14.49 15.05 20.17
N GLN A 199 14.89 13.84 20.49
CA GLN A 199 16.01 13.56 21.39
C GLN A 199 17.34 14.04 20.82
N VAL A 200 17.61 13.78 19.54
CA VAL A 200 18.81 14.28 18.84
C VAL A 200 18.84 15.82 18.78
N GLU A 201 17.69 16.45 18.53
CA GLU A 201 17.63 17.92 18.50
C GLU A 201 17.78 18.53 19.90
N ILE A 202 17.24 17.90 20.93
CA ILE A 202 17.47 18.29 22.35
C ILE A 202 18.95 18.22 22.67
N GLU A 203 19.63 17.12 22.39
CA GLU A 203 21.08 16.99 22.63
C GLU A 203 21.90 18.03 21.87
N ARG A 204 21.50 18.39 20.66
CA ARG A 204 22.13 19.45 19.86
C ARG A 204 21.95 20.83 20.50
N LEU A 205 20.75 21.12 20.97
CA LEU A 205 20.43 22.39 21.63
C LEU A 205 21.17 22.50 22.98
N GLU A 206 21.24 21.42 23.76
CA GLU A 206 22.01 21.39 25.01
C GLU A 206 23.49 21.66 24.78
N LYS A 207 24.11 21.05 23.77
CA LYS A 207 25.52 21.34 23.39
C LYS A 207 25.73 22.80 23.00
N ARG A 208 24.80 23.40 22.27
CA ARG A 208 24.85 24.82 21.91
C ARG A 208 24.69 25.71 23.13
N LEU A 209 23.77 25.40 24.03
CA LEU A 209 23.58 26.13 25.28
C LEU A 209 24.85 26.11 26.14
N ALA A 210 25.42 24.93 26.37
CA ALA A 210 26.68 24.77 27.10
C ALA A 210 27.82 25.59 26.48
N SER A 211 27.92 25.64 25.15
CA SER A 211 28.93 26.47 24.47
C SER A 211 28.72 27.98 24.66
N ILE A 212 27.49 28.45 24.70
CA ILE A 212 27.13 29.85 24.92
C ILE A 212 27.38 30.24 26.38
N GLU A 213 27.03 29.38 27.34
CA GLU A 213 27.27 29.61 28.78
C GLU A 213 28.78 29.69 29.08
N ASN A 214 29.58 28.79 28.50
CA ASN A 214 31.03 28.82 28.64
C ASN A 214 31.66 30.09 28.06
N ALA A 215 31.17 30.56 26.90
CA ALA A 215 31.60 31.81 26.31
C ALA A 215 31.21 33.04 27.14
N SER A 216 30.00 33.04 27.72
CA SER A 216 29.51 34.11 28.60
C SER A 216 30.31 34.19 29.92
N ASN A 217 30.65 33.06 30.51
CA ASN A 217 31.46 32.99 31.74
C ASN A 217 32.90 33.42 31.48
N ALA A 218 33.47 33.12 30.33
CA ALA A 218 34.80 33.59 29.92
C ALA A 218 34.88 35.11 29.73
N THR A 219 33.78 35.77 29.36
CA THR A 219 33.66 37.22 29.18
C THR A 219 33.45 37.98 30.49
N LYS A 220 32.88 37.32 31.51
CA LYS A 220 32.65 37.92 32.85
C LYS A 220 33.88 37.86 33.75
N ASN A 221 34.86 37.02 33.44
CA ASN A 221 36.10 36.87 34.22
C ASN A 221 37.29 37.65 33.60
N LYS A 222 37.07 38.55 32.69
CA LYS A 222 37.97 39.54 32.16
C LYS A 222 37.55 40.94 32.59
#